data_2c9d9e48cf512b10f9e98757ab50f54f
#
_entry.id   2c9d9e48cf512b10f9e98757ab50f54f
#
_cell.length_a   1.000
_cell.length_b   1.000
_cell.length_c   1.000
_cell.angle_alpha   90.00
_cell.angle_beta   90.00
_cell.angle_gamma   90.00
#
_symmetry.space_group_name_H-M   'P 1'
#
loop_
_entity.id
_entity.type
_entity.pdbx_description
1 polymer ?
#
loop_
_entity_poly.entity_id
_entity_poly.type
_entity_poly.pdbx_seq_one_letter_code
_entity_poly.pdbx_strand_id
1 'polypeptide(L)'
;RHPDRNFSKNFDDVVPSAAISYGLSEMSNIRVGYNMRLNRPGIWFLNPFRISATPNDVSYGNPDLSTEKSHSISLSYNIFTSKVNLNADARYSFVNNGVTGYSFVDEDGVRNSTYGNYVRTQRTSLSVWMSWNITDKTSFMLSASGSYVDLRSKELGSSNSGFGGNLYAQLQQRLPWKLDFTAYGGYGAPYISLQGRSGSYNFYGLSLNRSFLKEDRMEVSLFASDFFSAWKKYSSTTVTDTYRQTSHYKDYACRFGVSLSWRLGSMNVNVKRTER
;
A
#
# COMPACT_ATOMS: atom_id res chain seq x y z
N ARG A 1 -24.55 26.44 19.76
CA ARG A 1 -23.53 25.50 20.29
C ARG A 1 -24.26 24.42 21.06
N HIS A 2 -24.23 23.17 20.63
CA HIS A 2 -24.78 22.05 21.37
C HIS A 2 -23.69 21.50 22.28
N PRO A 3 -23.78 21.63 23.60
CA PRO A 3 -22.76 21.20 24.56
C PRO A 3 -22.51 19.68 24.52
N ASP A 4 -23.49 18.88 24.10
CA ASP A 4 -23.45 17.43 24.10
C ASP A 4 -22.62 16.82 22.92
N ARG A 5 -21.96 17.66 22.11
CA ARG A 5 -21.14 17.25 20.97
C ARG A 5 -19.64 17.43 21.18
N ASN A 6 -19.20 17.87 22.37
CA ASN A 6 -17.78 17.99 22.68
C ASN A 6 -17.25 16.64 23.17
N PHE A 7 -16.38 16.06 22.38
CA PHE A 7 -15.71 14.80 22.69
C PHE A 7 -14.23 15.08 22.95
N SER A 8 -13.71 14.61 24.08
CA SER A 8 -12.30 14.66 24.45
C SER A 8 -11.85 13.28 24.90
N LYS A 9 -10.72 12.80 24.39
CA LYS A 9 -10.14 11.52 24.76
C LYS A 9 -8.63 11.65 24.97
N ASN A 10 -8.14 11.23 26.13
CA ASN A 10 -6.72 11.20 26.47
C ASN A 10 -6.19 9.77 26.31
N PHE A 11 -4.94 9.66 25.86
CA PHE A 11 -4.27 8.38 25.66
C PHE A 11 -2.86 8.45 26.25
N ASP A 12 -2.55 7.51 27.14
CA ASP A 12 -1.20 7.29 27.68
C ASP A 12 -0.76 5.87 27.28
N ASP A 13 0.31 5.78 26.51
CA ASP A 13 0.76 4.50 25.94
C ASP A 13 2.29 4.39 26.02
N VAL A 14 2.79 3.20 26.37
CA VAL A 14 4.19 2.83 26.27
C VAL A 14 4.38 2.04 24.98
N VAL A 15 5.40 2.41 24.19
CA VAL A 15 5.65 1.87 22.84
C VAL A 15 7.06 1.31 22.78
N PRO A 16 7.28 0.04 23.21
CA PRO A 16 8.61 -0.57 23.19
C PRO A 16 9.06 -0.89 21.77
N SER A 17 10.38 -0.73 21.54
CA SER A 17 11.05 -1.19 20.34
C SER A 17 12.47 -1.64 20.66
N ALA A 18 12.94 -2.68 19.97
CA ALA A 18 14.31 -3.17 20.06
C ALA A 18 14.76 -3.70 18.70
N ALA A 19 16.04 -3.51 18.38
CA ALA A 19 16.61 -4.09 17.18
C ALA A 19 18.09 -4.41 17.38
N ILE A 20 18.50 -5.52 16.76
CA ILE A 20 19.89 -5.96 16.69
C ILE A 20 20.25 -6.09 15.21
N SER A 21 21.39 -5.53 14.83
CA SER A 21 21.92 -5.63 13.47
C SER A 21 23.31 -6.25 13.52
N TYR A 22 23.56 -7.20 12.62
CA TYR A 22 24.84 -7.85 12.46
C TYR A 22 25.35 -7.71 11.03
N GLY A 23 26.53 -7.13 10.88
CA GLY A 23 27.23 -7.01 9.59
C GLY A 23 27.84 -8.35 9.18
N LEU A 24 27.39 -8.91 8.06
CA LEU A 24 27.96 -10.13 7.47
C LEU A 24 29.20 -9.79 6.64
N SER A 25 29.20 -8.60 6.03
CA SER A 25 30.32 -8.02 5.28
C SER A 25 30.18 -6.50 5.30
N GLU A 26 31.16 -5.79 4.70
CA GLU A 26 31.06 -4.33 4.51
C GLU A 26 29.83 -3.88 3.72
N MET A 27 29.26 -4.79 2.89
CA MET A 27 28.16 -4.50 1.97
C MET A 27 26.87 -5.23 2.32
N SER A 28 26.83 -6.01 3.42
CA SER A 28 25.65 -6.81 3.77
C SER A 28 25.45 -6.91 5.28
N ASN A 29 24.19 -6.88 5.67
CA ASN A 29 23.80 -7.03 7.08
C ASN A 29 22.50 -7.82 7.23
N ILE A 30 22.35 -8.40 8.40
CA ILE A 30 21.10 -8.97 8.89
C ILE A 30 20.64 -8.13 10.09
N ARG A 31 19.34 -7.88 10.15
CA ARG A 31 18.71 -7.17 11.26
C ARG A 31 17.49 -7.94 11.75
N VAL A 32 17.45 -8.17 13.05
CA VAL A 32 16.25 -8.65 13.75
C VAL A 32 15.69 -7.49 14.55
N GLY A 33 14.39 -7.26 14.43
CA GLY A 33 13.72 -6.16 15.12
C GLY A 33 12.38 -6.57 15.69
N TYR A 34 12.06 -6.00 16.85
CA TYR A 34 10.72 -5.98 17.42
C TYR A 34 10.29 -4.52 17.55
N ASN A 35 9.07 -4.22 17.16
CA ASN A 35 8.45 -2.95 17.45
C ASN A 35 6.97 -3.09 17.78
N MET A 36 6.51 -2.21 18.63
CA MET A 36 5.10 -1.96 18.87
C MET A 36 4.74 -0.63 18.23
N ARG A 37 3.58 -0.53 17.64
CA ARG A 37 3.03 0.70 17.07
C ARG A 37 1.60 0.91 17.55
N LEU A 38 1.25 2.16 17.73
CA LEU A 38 -0.10 2.59 18.07
C LEU A 38 -0.78 3.14 16.82
N ASN A 39 -2.01 2.71 16.61
CA ASN A 39 -2.90 3.30 15.63
C ASN A 39 -4.11 3.87 16.37
N ARG A 40 -4.13 5.20 16.54
CA ARG A 40 -5.24 5.91 17.20
C ARG A 40 -6.31 6.19 16.17
N PRO A 41 -7.59 5.83 16.45
CA PRO A 41 -8.67 6.14 15.55
C PRO A 41 -8.74 7.64 15.26
N GLY A 42 -8.74 8.01 13.99
CA GLY A 42 -8.96 9.39 13.59
C GLY A 42 -10.40 9.84 13.83
N ILE A 43 -10.63 11.16 13.79
CA ILE A 43 -11.93 11.76 14.10
C ILE A 43 -13.09 11.20 13.26
N TRP A 44 -12.83 10.80 12.03
CA TRP A 44 -13.84 10.20 11.16
C TRP A 44 -14.34 8.86 11.66
N PHE A 45 -13.46 8.05 12.28
CA PHE A 45 -13.83 6.77 12.87
C PHE A 45 -14.58 6.95 14.20
N LEU A 46 -14.37 8.06 14.88
CA LEU A 46 -14.96 8.37 16.18
C LEU A 46 -16.28 9.16 16.08
N ASN A 47 -16.56 9.78 14.93
CA ASN A 47 -17.71 10.66 14.77
C ASN A 47 -19.02 9.85 14.66
N PRO A 48 -19.92 9.90 15.66
CA PRO A 48 -21.16 9.11 15.65
C PRO A 48 -22.23 9.70 14.72
N PHE A 49 -21.92 10.76 14.00
CA PHE A 49 -22.88 11.38 13.09
C PHE A 49 -23.24 10.42 11.95
N ARG A 50 -24.53 10.14 11.80
CA ARG A 50 -25.04 9.24 10.79
C ARG A 50 -25.09 9.93 9.43
N ILE A 51 -24.41 9.34 8.45
CA ILE A 51 -24.39 9.77 7.06
C ILE A 51 -25.20 8.75 6.27
N SER A 52 -26.27 9.21 5.62
CA SER A 52 -27.14 8.38 4.80
C SER A 52 -26.83 8.65 3.33
N ALA A 53 -26.30 7.64 2.63
CA ALA A 53 -26.10 7.71 1.19
C ALA A 53 -27.41 7.44 0.44
N THR A 54 -28.25 6.57 0.99
CA THR A 54 -29.61 6.27 0.54
C THR A 54 -30.47 6.02 1.78
N PRO A 55 -31.82 6.02 1.68
CA PRO A 55 -32.69 5.73 2.82
C PRO A 55 -32.37 4.41 3.54
N ASN A 56 -31.79 3.44 2.80
CA ASN A 56 -31.51 2.09 3.32
C ASN A 56 -30.01 1.85 3.54
N ASP A 57 -29.17 2.89 3.55
CA ASP A 57 -27.72 2.76 3.74
C ASP A 57 -27.18 3.91 4.61
N VAL A 58 -26.74 3.56 5.82
CA VAL A 58 -26.28 4.50 6.83
C VAL A 58 -24.88 4.13 7.28
N SER A 59 -24.01 5.11 7.36
CA SER A 59 -22.65 4.95 7.89
C SER A 59 -22.39 5.93 9.04
N TYR A 60 -21.68 5.49 10.08
CA TYR A 60 -21.32 6.31 11.24
C TYR A 60 -20.05 5.76 11.91
N GLY A 61 -19.34 6.65 12.61
CA GLY A 61 -18.21 6.27 13.44
C GLY A 61 -18.65 5.77 14.82
N ASN A 62 -17.65 5.28 15.57
CA ASN A 62 -17.86 4.77 16.93
C ASN A 62 -16.94 5.54 17.91
N PRO A 63 -17.48 6.35 18.82
CA PRO A 63 -16.68 7.11 19.80
C PRO A 63 -15.99 6.22 20.84
N ASP A 64 -16.44 4.97 21.02
CA ASP A 64 -15.90 4.05 22.01
C ASP A 64 -14.63 3.33 21.53
N LEU A 65 -14.16 3.57 20.29
CA LEU A 65 -12.95 2.99 19.77
C LEU A 65 -11.75 3.31 20.66
N SER A 66 -10.96 2.28 20.95
CA SER A 66 -9.68 2.37 21.65
C SER A 66 -8.49 2.39 20.69
N THR A 67 -7.32 2.78 21.20
CA THR A 67 -6.07 2.70 20.45
C THR A 67 -5.74 1.26 20.09
N GLU A 68 -5.50 1.02 18.82
CA GLU A 68 -5.02 -0.26 18.33
C GLU A 68 -3.51 -0.41 18.62
N LYS A 69 -3.12 -1.57 19.14
CA LYS A 69 -1.72 -1.92 19.46
C LYS A 69 -1.25 -3.01 18.52
N SER A 70 -0.34 -2.65 17.61
CA SER A 70 0.25 -3.56 16.64
C SER A 70 1.65 -3.95 17.05
N HIS A 71 1.91 -5.24 17.19
CA HIS A 71 3.21 -5.83 17.47
C HIS A 71 3.80 -6.41 16.19
N SER A 72 5.09 -6.25 15.99
CA SER A 72 5.77 -6.73 14.80
C SER A 72 7.17 -7.24 15.13
N ILE A 73 7.48 -8.44 14.67
CA ILE A 73 8.81 -9.04 14.66
C ILE A 73 9.25 -9.12 13.21
N SER A 74 10.46 -8.67 12.91
CA SER A 74 11.01 -8.68 11.55
C SER A 74 12.43 -9.24 11.51
N LEU A 75 12.74 -9.92 10.43
CA LEU A 75 14.06 -10.33 10.02
C LEU A 75 14.33 -9.71 8.65
N SER A 76 15.32 -8.86 8.56
CA SER A 76 15.68 -8.17 7.32
C SER A 76 17.11 -8.54 6.91
N TYR A 77 17.30 -8.76 5.62
CA TYR A 77 18.59 -8.97 4.99
C TYR A 77 18.83 -7.90 3.93
N ASN A 78 19.97 -7.24 3.98
CA ASN A 78 20.32 -6.15 3.07
C ASN A 78 21.67 -6.40 2.43
N ILE A 79 21.73 -6.12 1.12
CA ILE A 79 22.98 -6.05 0.35
C ILE A 79 23.00 -4.73 -0.39
N PHE A 80 24.14 -4.02 -0.32
CA PHE A 80 24.38 -2.79 -1.05
C PHE A 80 25.72 -2.88 -1.78
N THR A 81 25.65 -3.07 -3.09
CA THR A 81 26.82 -3.08 -3.96
C THR A 81 26.61 -2.10 -5.11
N SER A 82 27.67 -1.83 -5.89
CA SER A 82 27.54 -1.02 -7.10
C SER A 82 26.62 -1.64 -8.17
N LYS A 83 26.48 -2.98 -8.17
CA LYS A 83 25.65 -3.70 -9.15
C LYS A 83 24.29 -4.11 -8.64
N VAL A 84 24.20 -4.49 -7.36
CA VAL A 84 22.97 -5.04 -6.79
C VAL A 84 22.70 -4.36 -5.45
N ASN A 85 21.49 -3.84 -5.32
CA ASN A 85 20.91 -3.43 -4.04
C ASN A 85 19.71 -4.32 -3.78
N LEU A 86 19.74 -5.06 -2.68
CA LEU A 86 18.69 -5.99 -2.29
C LEU A 86 18.29 -5.74 -0.83
N ASN A 87 16.98 -5.68 -0.61
CA ASN A 87 16.38 -5.74 0.72
C ASN A 87 15.37 -6.89 0.71
N ALA A 88 15.53 -7.85 1.61
CA ALA A 88 14.57 -8.91 1.86
C ALA A 88 14.11 -8.85 3.32
N ASP A 89 12.81 -8.84 3.56
CA ASP A 89 12.21 -8.72 4.89
C ASP A 89 11.15 -9.81 5.09
N ALA A 90 11.31 -10.57 6.18
CA ALA A 90 10.30 -11.48 6.69
C ALA A 90 9.72 -10.89 7.96
N ARG A 91 8.41 -10.79 8.04
CA ARG A 91 7.72 -10.13 9.16
C ARG A 91 6.52 -10.94 9.62
N TYR A 92 6.43 -11.08 10.93
CA TYR A 92 5.22 -11.50 11.61
C TYR A 92 4.67 -10.34 12.43
N SER A 93 3.39 -10.02 12.23
CA SER A 93 2.71 -8.98 13.00
C SER A 93 1.37 -9.47 13.54
N PHE A 94 0.98 -8.97 14.72
CA PHE A 94 -0.31 -9.27 15.30
C PHE A 94 -0.91 -8.05 16.01
N VAL A 95 -2.23 -8.00 15.97
CA VAL A 95 -3.08 -7.02 16.65
C VAL A 95 -4.21 -7.80 17.33
N ASN A 96 -4.47 -7.54 18.60
CA ASN A 96 -5.52 -8.24 19.34
C ASN A 96 -6.84 -7.46 19.40
N ASN A 97 -6.78 -6.15 19.25
CA ASN A 97 -7.90 -5.20 19.32
C ASN A 97 -7.97 -4.31 18.07
N GLY A 98 -7.82 -4.91 16.89
CA GLY A 98 -7.82 -4.18 15.64
C GLY A 98 -9.13 -3.45 15.38
N VAL A 99 -9.03 -2.22 14.91
CA VAL A 99 -10.17 -1.44 14.43
C VAL A 99 -10.55 -1.94 13.04
N THR A 100 -11.78 -2.35 12.87
CA THR A 100 -12.30 -2.73 11.57
C THR A 100 -13.67 -2.16 11.32
N GLY A 101 -13.94 -1.83 10.05
CA GLY A 101 -15.30 -1.58 9.60
C GLY A 101 -16.08 -2.89 9.51
N TYR A 102 -17.31 -2.87 9.93
CA TYR A 102 -18.26 -3.95 9.73
C TYR A 102 -19.62 -3.41 9.33
N SER A 103 -20.36 -4.22 8.59
CA SER A 103 -21.67 -3.85 8.11
C SER A 103 -22.67 -4.94 8.48
N PHE A 104 -23.88 -4.51 8.80
CA PHE A 104 -25.02 -5.37 9.11
C PHE A 104 -26.31 -4.73 8.62
N VAL A 105 -27.35 -5.53 8.44
CA VAL A 105 -28.71 -5.05 8.16
C VAL A 105 -29.49 -5.16 9.45
N ASP A 106 -30.13 -4.05 9.86
CA ASP A 106 -30.96 -4.02 11.06
C ASP A 106 -32.39 -4.57 10.79
N GLU A 107 -33.23 -4.57 11.84
CA GLU A 107 -34.60 -5.10 11.77
C GLU A 107 -35.49 -4.32 10.80
N ASP A 108 -35.18 -3.05 10.55
CA ASP A 108 -35.89 -2.17 9.60
C ASP A 108 -35.41 -2.36 8.14
N GLY A 109 -34.46 -3.28 7.90
CA GLY A 109 -33.89 -3.54 6.58
C GLY A 109 -32.87 -2.48 6.14
N VAL A 110 -32.38 -1.63 7.04
CA VAL A 110 -31.38 -0.60 6.77
C VAL A 110 -29.99 -1.20 6.95
N ARG A 111 -29.12 -1.03 5.94
CA ARG A 111 -27.71 -1.40 6.04
C ARG A 111 -26.97 -0.35 6.87
N ASN A 112 -26.44 -0.78 7.98
CA ASN A 112 -25.58 0.00 8.86
C ASN A 112 -24.12 -0.35 8.63
N SER A 113 -23.25 0.64 8.55
CA SER A 113 -21.79 0.48 8.45
C SER A 113 -21.12 1.29 9.54
N THR A 114 -20.31 0.65 10.38
CA THR A 114 -19.63 1.28 11.52
C THR A 114 -18.29 0.60 11.82
N TYR A 115 -17.65 0.94 12.93
CA TYR A 115 -16.32 0.47 13.30
C TYR A 115 -16.30 -0.09 14.72
N GLY A 116 -15.42 -1.05 14.97
CA GLY A 116 -15.19 -1.63 16.30
C GLY A 116 -13.79 -2.18 16.49
N ASN A 117 -13.35 -2.30 17.73
CA ASN A 117 -12.07 -2.93 18.15
C ASN A 117 -12.22 -4.44 18.36
N TYR A 118 -12.82 -5.15 17.43
CA TYR A 118 -13.25 -6.54 17.63
C TYR A 118 -12.35 -7.56 16.94
N VAL A 119 -11.36 -7.11 16.17
CA VAL A 119 -10.61 -8.03 15.31
C VAL A 119 -9.24 -8.34 15.87
N ARG A 120 -8.97 -9.63 16.01
CA ARG A 120 -7.62 -10.16 16.12
C ARG A 120 -7.09 -10.39 14.71
N THR A 121 -5.98 -9.76 14.39
CA THR A 121 -5.29 -9.92 13.12
C THR A 121 -3.92 -10.55 13.35
N GLN A 122 -3.59 -11.58 12.59
CA GLN A 122 -2.24 -12.14 12.49
C GLN A 122 -1.82 -12.09 11.03
N ARG A 123 -0.62 -11.60 10.76
CA ARG A 123 -0.09 -11.48 9.40
C ARG A 123 1.35 -11.92 9.36
N THR A 124 1.63 -12.88 8.48
CA THR A 124 3.00 -13.25 8.09
C THR A 124 3.24 -12.70 6.70
N SER A 125 4.33 -12.00 6.48
CA SER A 125 4.67 -11.41 5.19
C SER A 125 6.14 -11.61 4.86
N LEU A 126 6.38 -11.76 3.56
CA LEU A 126 7.69 -11.73 2.95
C LEU A 126 7.70 -10.60 1.92
N SER A 127 8.74 -9.78 1.89
CA SER A 127 8.93 -8.75 0.89
C SER A 127 10.37 -8.74 0.39
N VAL A 128 10.52 -8.46 -0.89
CA VAL A 128 11.80 -8.32 -1.55
C VAL A 128 11.75 -7.05 -2.40
N TRP A 129 12.72 -6.21 -2.21
CA TRP A 129 13.02 -5.11 -3.12
C TRP A 129 14.43 -5.29 -3.66
N MET A 130 14.58 -5.22 -4.97
CA MET A 130 15.86 -5.39 -5.64
C MET A 130 16.01 -4.36 -6.76
N SER A 131 17.18 -3.75 -6.82
CA SER A 131 17.65 -2.98 -7.97
C SER A 131 18.96 -3.60 -8.45
N TRP A 132 19.00 -3.99 -9.70
CA TRP A 132 20.14 -4.67 -10.30
C TRP A 132 20.58 -3.96 -11.57
N ASN A 133 21.80 -3.43 -11.57
CA ASN A 133 22.49 -2.92 -12.73
C ASN A 133 23.15 -4.10 -13.47
N ILE A 134 22.42 -4.71 -14.41
CA ILE A 134 22.87 -5.88 -15.19
C ILE A 134 24.09 -5.48 -16.02
N THR A 135 24.00 -4.32 -16.66
CA THR A 135 25.10 -3.63 -17.37
C THR A 135 25.02 -2.14 -17.08
N ASP A 136 25.99 -1.36 -17.56
CA ASP A 136 25.97 0.11 -17.46
C ASP A 136 24.77 0.75 -18.18
N LYS A 137 24.10 -0.02 -19.07
CA LYS A 137 22.97 0.45 -19.87
C LYS A 137 21.65 -0.27 -19.54
N THR A 138 21.71 -1.34 -18.77
CA THR A 138 20.55 -2.19 -18.47
C THR A 138 20.38 -2.27 -16.97
N SER A 139 19.23 -1.86 -16.46
CA SER A 139 18.85 -2.03 -15.06
C SER A 139 17.53 -2.76 -14.94
N PHE A 140 17.42 -3.55 -13.88
CA PHE A 140 16.21 -4.28 -13.53
C PHE A 140 15.83 -3.93 -12.10
N MET A 141 14.55 -3.65 -11.87
CA MET A 141 13.97 -3.42 -10.56
C MET A 141 12.86 -4.42 -10.30
N LEU A 142 12.87 -4.99 -9.10
CA LEU A 142 11.83 -5.90 -8.61
C LEU A 142 11.36 -5.42 -7.25
N SER A 143 10.05 -5.31 -7.07
CA SER A 143 9.39 -5.15 -5.78
C SER A 143 8.31 -6.22 -5.66
N ALA A 144 8.50 -7.16 -4.76
CA ALA A 144 7.57 -8.24 -4.53
C ALA A 144 7.23 -8.32 -3.04
N SER A 145 5.96 -8.51 -2.73
CA SER A 145 5.51 -8.81 -1.37
C SER A 145 4.40 -9.85 -1.41
N GLY A 146 4.46 -10.80 -0.50
CA GLY A 146 3.43 -11.78 -0.25
C GLY A 146 3.08 -11.80 1.23
N SER A 147 1.82 -11.97 1.57
CA SER A 147 1.40 -12.10 2.95
C SER A 147 0.23 -13.07 3.09
N TYR A 148 0.26 -13.82 4.17
CA TYR A 148 -0.90 -14.55 4.66
C TYR A 148 -1.48 -13.78 5.84
N VAL A 149 -2.78 -13.54 5.85
CA VAL A 149 -3.51 -12.87 6.92
C VAL A 149 -4.57 -13.79 7.48
N ASP A 150 -4.69 -13.81 8.81
CA ASP A 150 -5.76 -14.46 9.57
C ASP A 150 -6.46 -13.37 10.40
N LEU A 151 -7.76 -13.23 10.20
CA LEU A 151 -8.63 -12.24 10.80
C LEU A 151 -9.73 -12.97 11.56
N ARG A 152 -9.92 -12.69 12.85
CA ARG A 152 -10.94 -13.31 13.68
C ARG A 152 -11.61 -12.29 14.58
N SER A 153 -12.92 -12.36 14.64
CA SER A 153 -13.74 -11.61 15.60
C SER A 153 -14.66 -12.58 16.32
N LYS A 154 -14.50 -12.67 17.64
CA LYS A 154 -15.41 -13.45 18.48
C LYS A 154 -16.75 -12.73 18.65
N GLU A 155 -16.71 -11.41 18.77
CA GLU A 155 -17.87 -10.54 18.95
C GLU A 155 -18.81 -10.58 17.74
N LEU A 156 -18.25 -10.66 16.55
CA LEU A 156 -19.02 -10.73 15.29
C LEU A 156 -19.21 -12.19 14.81
N GLY A 157 -18.73 -13.18 15.54
CA GLY A 157 -18.80 -14.60 15.10
C GLY A 157 -18.11 -14.87 13.77
N SER A 158 -17.22 -13.96 13.30
CA SER A 158 -16.72 -13.96 11.92
C SER A 158 -15.22 -14.18 11.88
N SER A 159 -14.78 -14.91 10.87
CA SER A 159 -13.36 -15.12 10.58
C SER A 159 -13.11 -15.16 9.08
N ASN A 160 -11.95 -14.68 8.67
CA ASN A 160 -11.51 -14.77 7.28
C ASN A 160 -9.99 -14.86 7.22
N SER A 161 -9.49 -15.56 6.21
CA SER A 161 -8.05 -15.68 6.00
C SER A 161 -7.72 -15.80 4.52
N GLY A 162 -6.48 -15.52 4.17
CA GLY A 162 -6.05 -15.69 2.79
C GLY A 162 -4.72 -15.06 2.48
N PHE A 163 -4.30 -15.28 1.25
CA PHE A 163 -3.09 -14.72 0.68
C PHE A 163 -3.37 -13.41 -0.04
N GLY A 164 -2.50 -12.43 0.21
CA GLY A 164 -2.44 -11.15 -0.48
C GLY A 164 -0.99 -10.85 -0.88
N GLY A 165 -0.79 -9.79 -1.65
CA GLY A 165 0.56 -9.37 -2.02
C GLY A 165 0.58 -8.51 -3.27
N ASN A 166 1.78 -8.04 -3.60
CA ASN A 166 2.01 -7.22 -4.79
C ASN A 166 3.31 -7.65 -5.46
N LEU A 167 3.32 -7.58 -6.76
CA LEU A 167 4.48 -7.76 -7.61
C LEU A 167 4.60 -6.57 -8.54
N TYR A 168 5.77 -5.98 -8.63
CA TYR A 168 6.14 -5.00 -9.63
C TYR A 168 7.52 -5.32 -10.17
N ALA A 169 7.67 -5.33 -11.48
CA ALA A 169 8.95 -5.50 -12.15
C ALA A 169 9.11 -4.44 -13.23
N GLN A 170 10.33 -3.95 -13.38
CA GLN A 170 10.70 -2.97 -14.40
C GLN A 170 12.05 -3.30 -14.97
N LEU A 171 12.16 -3.28 -16.28
CA LEU A 171 13.39 -3.34 -17.04
C LEU A 171 13.60 -2.00 -17.73
N GLN A 172 14.76 -1.40 -17.53
CA GLN A 172 15.16 -0.18 -18.21
C GLN A 172 16.40 -0.45 -19.06
N GLN A 173 16.38 0.01 -20.30
CA GLN A 173 17.45 -0.16 -21.27
C GLN A 173 17.80 1.18 -21.91
N ARG A 174 19.04 1.65 -21.70
CA ARG A 174 19.59 2.77 -22.47
C ARG A 174 20.01 2.32 -23.85
N LEU A 175 19.44 2.96 -24.85
CA LEU A 175 19.71 2.70 -26.26
C LEU A 175 20.60 3.82 -26.85
N PRO A 176 21.17 3.63 -28.05
CA PRO A 176 21.82 4.72 -28.77
C PRO A 176 20.90 5.94 -28.92
N TRP A 177 21.47 7.09 -29.30
CA TRP A 177 20.77 8.36 -29.58
C TRP A 177 19.98 8.95 -28.40
N LYS A 178 20.44 8.71 -27.16
CA LYS A 178 19.78 9.15 -25.93
C LYS A 178 18.33 8.64 -25.81
N LEU A 179 18.09 7.44 -26.25
CA LEU A 179 16.82 6.75 -26.08
C LEU A 179 16.86 5.90 -24.81
N ASP A 180 15.85 6.02 -23.96
CA ASP A 180 15.61 5.20 -22.79
C ASP A 180 14.32 4.40 -22.98
N PHE A 181 14.47 3.08 -23.10
CA PHE A 181 13.35 2.14 -23.16
C PHE A 181 13.06 1.61 -21.77
N THR A 182 11.79 1.59 -21.40
CA THR A 182 11.33 0.99 -20.14
C THR A 182 10.16 0.04 -20.41
N ALA A 183 10.26 -1.17 -19.88
CA ALA A 183 9.15 -2.12 -19.81
C ALA A 183 8.83 -2.38 -18.34
N TYR A 184 7.56 -2.33 -17.97
CA TYR A 184 7.14 -2.56 -16.60
C TYR A 184 5.85 -3.36 -16.54
N GLY A 185 5.66 -4.02 -15.42
CA GLY A 185 4.41 -4.71 -15.14
C GLY A 185 4.25 -5.01 -13.66
N GLY A 186 3.02 -5.25 -13.27
CA GLY A 186 2.71 -5.56 -11.90
C GLY A 186 1.43 -6.36 -11.74
N TYR A 187 1.31 -6.96 -10.57
CA TYR A 187 0.17 -7.73 -10.13
C TYR A 187 -0.14 -7.41 -8.68
N GLY A 188 -1.39 -7.09 -8.39
CA GLY A 188 -1.92 -6.99 -7.04
C GLY A 188 -2.83 -8.17 -6.74
N ALA A 189 -2.46 -8.96 -5.73
CA ALA A 189 -3.28 -10.04 -5.22
C ALA A 189 -4.48 -9.49 -4.44
N PRO A 190 -5.51 -10.29 -4.19
CA PRO A 190 -6.68 -9.86 -3.44
C PRO A 190 -6.34 -9.30 -2.06
N TYR A 191 -7.03 -8.25 -1.66
CA TYR A 191 -7.04 -7.80 -0.28
C TYR A 191 -8.10 -8.56 0.51
N ILE A 192 -7.71 -9.10 1.67
CA ILE A 192 -8.60 -9.85 2.56
C ILE A 192 -8.98 -8.95 3.74
N SER A 193 -10.27 -8.74 3.94
CA SER A 193 -10.87 -8.11 5.12
C SER A 193 -11.70 -9.13 5.91
N LEU A 194 -12.13 -8.80 7.11
CA LEU A 194 -12.92 -9.72 7.95
C LEU A 194 -14.17 -10.24 7.22
N GLN A 195 -14.90 -9.37 6.57
CA GLN A 195 -16.16 -9.69 5.89
C GLN A 195 -16.05 -9.77 4.37
N GLY A 196 -14.81 -9.79 3.81
CA GLY A 196 -14.75 -9.74 2.36
C GLY A 196 -13.39 -9.97 1.74
N ARG A 197 -13.42 -9.91 0.43
CA ARG A 197 -12.25 -10.06 -0.42
C ARG A 197 -12.38 -9.15 -1.65
N SER A 198 -11.34 -8.39 -1.96
CA SER A 198 -11.26 -7.70 -3.24
C SER A 198 -10.78 -8.64 -4.35
N GLY A 199 -10.97 -8.25 -5.60
CA GLY A 199 -10.35 -8.91 -6.74
C GLY A 199 -8.85 -8.59 -6.85
N SER A 200 -8.16 -9.39 -7.65
CA SER A 200 -6.80 -9.10 -8.10
C SER A 200 -6.82 -8.12 -9.27
N TYR A 201 -5.69 -7.48 -9.49
CA TYR A 201 -5.48 -6.63 -10.66
C TYR A 201 -4.07 -6.83 -11.21
N ASN A 202 -3.90 -6.55 -12.50
CA ASN A 202 -2.61 -6.50 -13.16
C ASN A 202 -2.50 -5.22 -13.99
N PHE A 203 -1.29 -4.83 -14.29
CA PHE A 203 -0.99 -3.73 -15.21
C PHE A 203 0.36 -3.97 -15.85
N TYR A 204 0.57 -3.43 -17.03
CA TYR A 204 1.84 -3.46 -17.74
C TYR A 204 1.92 -2.29 -18.70
N GLY A 205 3.14 -1.95 -19.08
CA GLY A 205 3.36 -0.88 -20.03
C GLY A 205 4.78 -0.84 -20.56
N LEU A 206 4.92 -0.05 -21.59
CA LEU A 206 6.18 0.26 -22.26
C LEU A 206 6.29 1.78 -22.35
N SER A 207 7.50 2.30 -22.23
CA SER A 207 7.79 3.69 -22.56
C SER A 207 9.11 3.80 -23.35
N LEU A 208 9.17 4.78 -24.21
CA LEU A 208 10.36 5.17 -24.96
C LEU A 208 10.55 6.67 -24.78
N ASN A 209 11.61 7.05 -24.11
CA ASN A 209 11.93 8.44 -23.81
C ASN A 209 13.15 8.87 -24.61
N ARG A 210 13.17 10.10 -25.09
CA ARG A 210 14.33 10.68 -25.76
C ARG A 210 14.56 12.11 -25.26
N SER A 211 15.80 12.36 -24.84
CA SER A 211 16.24 13.69 -24.44
C SER A 211 16.86 14.44 -25.61
N PHE A 212 16.51 15.72 -25.71
CA PHE A 212 16.94 16.67 -26.73
C PHE A 212 17.51 17.93 -26.08
N LEU A 213 18.19 18.73 -26.86
CA LEU A 213 18.83 19.98 -26.50
C LEU A 213 20.06 19.79 -25.57
N LYS A 214 20.78 20.88 -25.33
CA LYS A 214 21.88 20.89 -24.36
C LYS A 214 21.32 20.66 -22.95
N GLU A 215 22.06 19.93 -22.12
CA GLU A 215 21.69 19.61 -20.76
C GLU A 215 20.33 18.86 -20.64
N ASP A 216 19.94 18.15 -21.69
CA ASP A 216 18.70 17.36 -21.75
C ASP A 216 17.45 18.17 -21.32
N ARG A 217 17.37 19.42 -21.79
CA ARG A 217 16.31 20.35 -21.39
C ARG A 217 14.93 20.01 -21.97
N MET A 218 14.86 19.21 -23.00
CA MET A 218 13.60 18.79 -23.60
C MET A 218 13.58 17.26 -23.65
N GLU A 219 12.47 16.68 -23.20
CA GLU A 219 12.24 15.24 -23.25
C GLU A 219 10.90 14.96 -23.93
N VAL A 220 10.93 14.02 -24.85
CA VAL A 220 9.73 13.45 -25.50
C VAL A 220 9.59 12.03 -25.05
N SER A 221 8.43 11.68 -24.51
CA SER A 221 8.08 10.34 -24.05
C SER A 221 6.90 9.79 -24.84
N LEU A 222 7.07 8.59 -25.37
CA LEU A 222 5.99 7.79 -25.94
C LEU A 222 5.68 6.69 -24.92
N PHE A 223 4.42 6.45 -24.64
CA PHE A 223 4.04 5.38 -23.74
C PHE A 223 2.81 4.61 -24.20
N ALA A 224 2.78 3.34 -23.84
CA ALA A 224 1.65 2.44 -24.04
C ALA A 224 1.43 1.63 -22.76
N SER A 225 0.22 1.60 -22.25
CA SER A 225 -0.14 0.79 -21.09
C SER A 225 -1.37 -0.07 -21.38
N ASP A 226 -1.34 -1.28 -20.84
CA ASP A 226 -2.45 -2.25 -20.90
C ASP A 226 -3.00 -2.51 -22.32
N PHE A 227 -2.13 -2.46 -23.32
CA PHE A 227 -2.48 -2.42 -24.74
C PHE A 227 -3.02 -3.76 -25.31
N PHE A 228 -2.92 -4.87 -24.56
CA PHE A 228 -3.54 -6.15 -24.96
C PHE A 228 -4.99 -6.28 -24.47
N SER A 229 -5.46 -5.39 -23.59
CA SER A 229 -6.82 -5.45 -23.07
C SER A 229 -7.40 -4.06 -22.90
N ALA A 230 -8.41 -3.74 -23.68
CA ALA A 230 -9.08 -2.43 -23.58
C ALA A 230 -9.76 -2.23 -22.22
N TRP A 231 -10.23 -3.31 -21.61
CA TRP A 231 -11.02 -3.27 -20.38
C TRP A 231 -10.47 -4.20 -19.32
N LYS A 232 -10.40 -3.70 -18.09
CA LYS A 232 -10.14 -4.49 -16.89
C LYS A 232 -11.39 -4.65 -16.06
N LYS A 233 -11.56 -5.84 -15.51
CA LYS A 233 -12.67 -6.18 -14.61
C LYS A 233 -12.11 -6.36 -13.21
N TYR A 234 -12.76 -5.72 -12.27
CA TYR A 234 -12.47 -5.86 -10.84
C TYR A 234 -13.73 -6.36 -10.16
N SER A 235 -13.58 -7.16 -9.13
CA SER A 235 -14.69 -7.60 -8.32
C SER A 235 -14.34 -7.47 -6.84
N SER A 236 -15.32 -7.18 -6.01
CA SER A 236 -15.21 -7.29 -4.58
C SER A 236 -16.41 -8.03 -4.04
N THR A 237 -16.20 -8.86 -3.04
CA THR A 237 -17.27 -9.61 -2.38
C THR A 237 -17.23 -9.32 -0.89
N THR A 238 -18.37 -8.96 -0.34
CA THR A 238 -18.61 -8.81 1.10
C THR A 238 -19.62 -9.88 1.51
N VAL A 239 -19.33 -10.58 2.59
CA VAL A 239 -20.19 -11.62 3.16
C VAL A 239 -20.34 -11.33 4.65
N THR A 240 -21.59 -11.22 5.08
CA THR A 240 -21.98 -11.06 6.48
C THR A 240 -23.02 -12.11 6.82
N ASP A 241 -23.42 -12.20 8.06
CA ASP A 241 -24.49 -13.13 8.49
C ASP A 241 -25.85 -12.76 7.88
N THR A 242 -26.03 -11.50 7.48
CA THR A 242 -27.30 -10.96 7.01
C THR A 242 -27.38 -10.78 5.50
N TYR A 243 -26.24 -10.63 4.79
CA TYR A 243 -26.23 -10.45 3.34
C TYR A 243 -24.92 -10.88 2.68
N ARG A 244 -25.00 -11.10 1.37
CA ARG A 244 -23.84 -11.24 0.48
C ARG A 244 -23.96 -10.24 -0.66
N GLN A 245 -22.92 -9.42 -0.83
CA GLN A 245 -22.85 -8.45 -1.93
C GLN A 245 -21.60 -8.73 -2.77
N THR A 246 -21.77 -8.82 -4.08
CA THR A 246 -20.66 -8.86 -5.04
C THR A 246 -20.77 -7.66 -5.96
N SER A 247 -19.72 -6.84 -5.99
CA SER A 247 -19.64 -5.67 -6.85
C SER A 247 -18.66 -5.96 -8.00
N HIS A 248 -19.07 -5.65 -9.21
CA HIS A 248 -18.24 -5.77 -10.41
C HIS A 248 -17.99 -4.39 -10.99
N TYR A 249 -16.71 -4.10 -11.19
CA TYR A 249 -16.27 -2.86 -11.81
C TYR A 249 -15.59 -3.18 -13.13
N LYS A 250 -15.84 -2.37 -14.13
CA LYS A 250 -15.17 -2.46 -15.43
C LYS A 250 -14.60 -1.09 -15.77
N ASP A 251 -13.31 -1.04 -16.00
CA ASP A 251 -12.60 0.20 -16.27
C ASP A 251 -11.82 0.11 -17.57
N TYR A 252 -11.71 1.23 -18.29
CA TYR A 252 -10.94 1.32 -19.52
C TYR A 252 -9.46 1.50 -19.19
N ALA A 253 -8.64 0.54 -19.56
CA ALA A 253 -7.25 0.45 -19.15
C ALA A 253 -6.24 0.79 -20.26
N CYS A 254 -6.57 0.47 -21.51
CA CYS A 254 -5.68 0.68 -22.65
C CYS A 254 -5.41 2.16 -22.88
N ARG A 255 -4.14 2.56 -22.82
CA ARG A 255 -3.74 3.97 -23.02
C ARG A 255 -2.49 4.05 -23.87
N PHE A 256 -2.50 4.98 -24.81
CA PHE A 256 -1.33 5.42 -25.55
C PHE A 256 -1.20 6.92 -25.37
N GLY A 257 0.02 7.40 -25.30
CA GLY A 257 0.22 8.84 -25.15
C GLY A 257 1.60 9.29 -25.54
N VAL A 258 1.67 10.60 -25.75
CA VAL A 258 2.90 11.35 -25.98
C VAL A 258 2.98 12.43 -24.92
N SER A 259 4.12 12.54 -24.26
CA SER A 259 4.41 13.61 -23.31
C SER A 259 5.61 14.41 -23.79
N LEU A 260 5.53 15.73 -23.67
CA LEU A 260 6.62 16.67 -23.91
C LEU A 260 6.92 17.40 -22.61
N SER A 261 8.13 17.25 -22.11
CA SER A 261 8.65 17.99 -20.97
C SER A 261 9.72 18.96 -21.43
N TRP A 262 9.60 20.25 -21.06
CA TRP A 262 10.58 21.26 -21.40
C TRP A 262 10.95 22.10 -20.18
N ARG A 263 12.24 22.06 -19.81
CA ARG A 263 12.82 22.88 -18.74
C ARG A 263 13.29 24.22 -19.30
N LEU A 264 12.60 25.30 -18.93
CA LEU A 264 12.93 26.67 -19.28
C LEU A 264 13.69 27.30 -18.11
N GLY A 265 14.80 28.00 -18.44
CA GLY A 265 15.62 28.68 -17.45
C GLY A 265 16.73 27.83 -16.84
N SER A 266 17.70 28.47 -16.19
CA SER A 266 18.73 27.86 -15.36
C SER A 266 18.68 28.47 -13.96
N MET A 267 18.65 27.64 -12.93
CA MET A 267 18.71 28.10 -11.55
C MET A 267 20.20 28.12 -11.14
N ASN A 268 20.86 29.26 -11.25
CA ASN A 268 22.17 29.47 -10.65
C ASN A 268 22.01 29.89 -9.19
N VAL A 269 21.96 28.93 -8.30
CA VAL A 269 22.06 29.21 -6.85
C VAL A 269 23.55 29.21 -6.45
N ASN A 270 24.14 30.37 -6.43
CA ASN A 270 25.45 30.57 -5.73
C ASN A 270 25.20 30.52 -4.22
N VAL A 271 25.30 29.33 -3.64
CA VAL A 271 25.36 29.20 -2.18
C VAL A 271 26.72 29.73 -1.70
N LYS A 272 26.77 30.97 -1.26
CA LYS A 272 27.89 31.46 -0.47
C LYS A 272 27.91 30.67 0.85
N ARG A 273 28.88 29.77 1.00
CA ARG A 273 29.22 29.21 2.31
C ARG A 273 29.68 30.37 3.21
N THR A 274 28.89 30.71 4.19
CA THR A 274 29.33 31.54 5.30
C THR A 274 30.17 30.62 6.21
N GLU A 275 31.45 30.71 6.12
CA GLU A 275 32.36 30.13 7.13
C GLU A 275 32.12 30.88 8.44
N ARG A 276 31.75 30.11 9.47
CA ARG A 276 31.78 30.53 10.88
C ARG A 276 32.82 29.69 11.61
#